data_8826175c41e4429b5d39bf83056fbb9e
#
_entry.id   8826175c41e4429b5d39bf83056fbb9e
#
_cell.length_a   1.000
_cell.length_b   1.000
_cell.length_c   1.000
_cell.angle_alpha   90.00
_cell.angle_beta   90.00
_cell.angle_gamma   90.00
#
_symmetry.space_group_name_H-M   'P 1'
#
loop_
_entity.id
_entity.type
_entity.pdbx_description
1 polymer ?
#
loop_
_entity_poly.entity_id
_entity_poly.type
_entity_poly.pdbx_seq_one_letter_code
_entity_poly.pdbx_strand_id
1 'polypeptide(L)'
;MKNHSLLHIVLCFFVFFTSCKNDANSKEKPTNSSIKEFNYTPKPPIDGKLYGVVELGAAGFNSFIVEVDQELNWKLHHKEFGTSLLVEGMTNAMLINQKLKEYIEGIKAYDLTDEHIYFMVSSGAMKEDITKVIVQELENLGHKCHIVSPEQEGLYTLKAILPTAFEQNSYVIDIGSGNTKIAYMDKDGKKVSYETEGAKYYQKGVEDEEVYNKVKEIAVKVPTERREYCFAVGGVPYVLAKSNRVNKECYTILSPNVSDYDQLAEAEGKKIKSGLKIYKAITDTTDTKNIIFVWNGNFTIGYLLNKIALKH
;
A
#
# COMPACT_ATOMS: atom_id res chain seq x y z
N MET A 1 -53.08 -24.75 60.41
CA MET A 1 -54.12 -23.85 60.99
C MET A 1 -53.86 -22.43 60.43
N LYS A 2 -54.95 -21.89 59.95
CA LYS A 2 -55.24 -20.50 59.56
C LYS A 2 -54.73 -19.99 58.21
N ASN A 3 -55.71 -19.97 57.32
CA ASN A 3 -56.00 -19.13 56.14
C ASN A 3 -55.79 -17.66 56.34
N HIS A 4 -55.54 -16.96 55.28
CA HIS A 4 -56.34 -15.79 54.78
C HIS A 4 -55.53 -15.20 53.62
N SER A 5 -56.03 -15.17 52.51
CA SER A 5 -57.11 -14.43 51.82
C SER A 5 -56.53 -13.42 50.84
N LEU A 6 -56.92 -13.61 49.61
CA LEU A 6 -56.76 -12.80 48.41
C LEU A 6 -57.17 -11.31 48.66
N LEU A 7 -56.38 -10.42 48.11
CA LEU A 7 -56.95 -9.12 47.68
C LEU A 7 -56.25 -8.69 46.38
N HIS A 8 -57.01 -8.69 45.32
CA HIS A 8 -56.65 -8.12 44.01
C HIS A 8 -56.80 -6.62 44.08
N ILE A 9 -55.71 -5.91 43.84
CA ILE A 9 -55.80 -4.49 43.55
C ILE A 9 -55.33 -4.31 42.10
N VAL A 10 -56.30 -3.98 41.25
CA VAL A 10 -56.07 -3.51 39.88
C VAL A 10 -55.65 -2.06 39.98
N LEU A 11 -54.38 -1.78 39.64
CA LEU A 11 -53.89 -0.41 39.55
C LEU A 11 -53.77 -0.03 38.08
N CYS A 12 -54.69 0.79 37.59
CA CYS A 12 -54.62 1.43 36.29
C CYS A 12 -53.45 2.41 36.25
N PHE A 13 -52.46 2.09 35.49
CA PHE A 13 -51.38 3.04 35.17
C PHE A 13 -51.80 3.90 33.98
N PHE A 14 -52.06 5.14 34.24
CA PHE A 14 -52.13 6.19 33.23
C PHE A 14 -50.70 6.45 32.71
N VAL A 15 -50.44 6.10 31.48
CA VAL A 15 -49.19 6.47 30.80
C VAL A 15 -49.33 7.89 30.28
N PHE A 16 -48.69 8.81 30.95
CA PHE A 16 -48.46 10.15 30.41
C PHE A 16 -47.39 10.07 29.35
N PHE A 17 -47.74 10.26 28.07
CA PHE A 17 -46.81 10.53 27.01
C PHE A 17 -46.24 11.95 27.18
N THR A 18 -45.08 12.06 27.80
CA THR A 18 -44.25 13.28 27.68
C THR A 18 -43.51 13.22 26.38
N SER A 19 -43.94 14.03 25.43
CA SER A 19 -43.22 14.28 24.19
C SER A 19 -41.90 14.97 24.50
N CYS A 20 -40.81 14.23 24.60
CA CYS A 20 -39.47 14.79 24.53
C CYS A 20 -39.19 15.19 23.08
N LYS A 21 -39.11 16.48 22.83
CA LYS A 21 -38.48 17.01 21.63
C LYS A 21 -37.00 16.60 21.66
N ASN A 22 -36.64 15.61 20.86
CA ASN A 22 -35.26 15.34 20.54
C ASN A 22 -34.78 16.42 19.57
N ASP A 23 -34.01 17.35 20.05
CA ASP A 23 -33.12 18.13 19.23
C ASP A 23 -32.01 17.19 18.74
N ALA A 24 -32.32 16.44 17.70
CA ALA A 24 -31.35 15.65 16.95
C ALA A 24 -30.54 16.61 16.07
N ASN A 25 -29.51 17.20 16.66
CA ASN A 25 -28.41 17.78 15.89
C ASN A 25 -27.51 16.63 15.41
N SER A 26 -28.06 15.72 14.62
CA SER A 26 -27.29 14.78 13.82
C SER A 26 -26.62 15.62 12.73
N LYS A 27 -25.34 15.91 12.91
CA LYS A 27 -24.48 16.32 11.82
C LYS A 27 -24.57 15.20 10.78
N GLU A 28 -25.41 15.40 9.77
CA GLU A 28 -25.41 14.58 8.57
C GLU A 28 -23.97 14.58 8.04
N LYS A 29 -23.35 13.40 8.00
CA LYS A 29 -22.18 13.21 7.16
C LYS A 29 -22.57 13.68 5.76
N PRO A 30 -21.73 14.45 5.07
CA PRO A 30 -22.03 14.84 3.72
C PRO A 30 -22.10 13.55 2.86
N THR A 31 -23.31 13.09 2.61
CA THR A 31 -23.61 12.08 1.60
C THR A 31 -23.50 12.78 0.26
N ASN A 32 -22.31 12.90 -0.28
CA ASN A 32 -22.18 13.26 -1.68
C ASN A 32 -20.92 12.68 -2.30
N SER A 33 -21.04 11.45 -2.73
CA SER A 33 -20.53 10.90 -3.98
C SER A 33 -21.08 9.50 -4.08
N SER A 34 -21.77 9.21 -5.17
CA SER A 34 -22.01 7.82 -5.54
C SER A 34 -20.65 7.17 -5.66
N ILE A 35 -20.21 6.44 -4.61
CA ILE A 35 -19.02 5.61 -4.63
C ILE A 35 -19.27 4.63 -5.76
N LYS A 36 -18.66 4.84 -6.92
CA LYS A 36 -18.69 3.87 -8.00
C LYS A 36 -17.87 2.69 -7.52
N GLU A 37 -18.51 1.57 -7.38
CA GLU A 37 -17.83 0.33 -7.06
C GLU A 37 -16.89 -0.04 -8.21
N PHE A 38 -15.62 -0.33 -7.90
CA PHE A 38 -14.68 -0.80 -8.92
C PHE A 38 -14.77 -2.31 -9.02
N ASN A 39 -15.57 -2.77 -10.00
CA ASN A 39 -15.90 -4.18 -10.21
C ASN A 39 -14.85 -4.91 -11.06
N TYR A 40 -13.64 -5.05 -10.52
CA TYR A 40 -12.60 -5.88 -11.12
C TYR A 40 -12.13 -6.94 -10.13
N THR A 41 -12.06 -8.18 -10.57
CA THR A 41 -11.51 -9.28 -9.78
C THR A 41 -10.28 -9.82 -10.52
N PRO A 42 -9.09 -9.83 -9.89
CA PRO A 42 -7.91 -10.44 -10.47
C PRO A 42 -8.14 -11.92 -10.76
N LYS A 43 -7.61 -12.40 -11.89
CA LYS A 43 -7.61 -13.82 -12.19
C LYS A 43 -6.81 -14.58 -11.13
N PRO A 44 -7.38 -15.59 -10.45
CA PRO A 44 -6.63 -16.36 -9.47
C PRO A 44 -5.58 -17.24 -10.16
N PRO A 45 -4.47 -17.57 -9.50
CA PRO A 45 -3.51 -18.52 -10.02
C PRO A 45 -4.11 -19.92 -10.15
N ILE A 46 -3.71 -20.66 -11.20
CA ILE A 46 -4.08 -22.05 -11.46
C ILE A 46 -2.81 -22.88 -11.33
N ASP A 47 -2.82 -23.89 -10.46
CA ASP A 47 -1.65 -24.74 -10.16
C ASP A 47 -0.40 -23.90 -9.83
N GLY A 48 -0.61 -22.81 -9.10
CA GLY A 48 0.44 -21.88 -8.72
C GLY A 48 1.43 -22.49 -7.73
N LYS A 49 2.67 -21.98 -7.75
CA LYS A 49 3.70 -22.30 -6.75
C LYS A 49 3.82 -21.18 -5.74
N LEU A 50 4.13 -21.53 -4.50
CA LEU A 50 4.44 -20.55 -3.46
C LEU A 50 5.88 -20.03 -3.60
N TYR A 51 6.01 -18.73 -3.39
CA TYR A 51 7.27 -18.01 -3.36
C TYR A 51 7.30 -17.03 -2.18
N GLY A 52 8.47 -16.92 -1.56
CA GLY A 52 8.76 -15.86 -0.61
C GLY A 52 9.51 -14.72 -1.29
N VAL A 53 9.13 -13.50 -1.04
CA VAL A 53 9.92 -12.34 -1.44
C VAL A 53 10.09 -11.39 -0.27
N VAL A 54 11.31 -10.97 -0.03
CA VAL A 54 11.71 -10.13 1.09
C VAL A 54 12.35 -8.86 0.57
N GLU A 55 11.83 -7.73 1.01
CA GLU A 55 12.42 -6.42 0.82
C GLU A 55 13.17 -6.00 2.07
N LEU A 56 14.43 -5.65 1.94
CA LEU A 56 15.14 -4.86 2.92
C LEU A 56 14.85 -3.39 2.62
N GLY A 57 13.95 -2.82 3.40
CA GLY A 57 13.58 -1.40 3.36
C GLY A 57 14.30 -0.59 4.43
N ALA A 58 14.22 0.75 4.35
CA ALA A 58 14.84 1.65 5.32
C ALA A 58 14.27 1.50 6.76
N ALA A 59 13.09 0.91 6.92
CA ALA A 59 12.44 0.69 8.22
C ALA A 59 12.50 -0.78 8.69
N GLY A 60 13.22 -1.66 7.97
CA GLY A 60 13.30 -3.08 8.27
C GLY A 60 12.87 -3.96 7.10
N PHE A 61 12.57 -5.22 7.40
CA PHE A 61 12.16 -6.20 6.42
C PHE A 61 10.65 -6.18 6.17
N ASN A 62 10.28 -6.22 4.91
CA ASN A 62 8.91 -6.50 4.49
C ASN A 62 8.91 -7.84 3.75
N SER A 63 8.06 -8.79 4.15
CA SER A 63 7.97 -10.09 3.50
C SER A 63 6.58 -10.38 2.96
N PHE A 64 6.56 -11.12 1.86
CA PHE A 64 5.33 -11.52 1.18
C PHE A 64 5.46 -12.99 0.78
N ILE A 65 4.44 -13.80 1.10
CA ILE A 65 4.28 -15.15 0.58
C ILE A 65 3.22 -15.10 -0.50
N VAL A 66 3.62 -15.43 -1.71
CA VAL A 66 2.82 -15.22 -2.92
C VAL A 66 2.74 -16.51 -3.72
N GLU A 67 1.54 -16.93 -4.05
CA GLU A 67 1.29 -17.99 -5.01
C GLU A 67 1.31 -17.40 -6.43
N VAL A 68 2.05 -18.00 -7.34
CA VAL A 68 2.19 -17.50 -8.72
C VAL A 68 2.09 -18.68 -9.69
N ASP A 69 1.26 -18.57 -10.72
CA ASP A 69 1.13 -19.56 -11.80
C ASP A 69 2.03 -19.24 -13.01
N GLN A 70 1.99 -20.10 -14.03
CA GLN A 70 2.78 -19.94 -15.25
C GLN A 70 2.41 -18.70 -16.07
N GLU A 71 1.18 -18.23 -15.96
CA GLU A 71 0.69 -17.01 -16.63
C GLU A 71 0.96 -15.73 -15.81
N LEU A 72 1.67 -15.85 -14.68
CA LEU A 72 1.94 -14.79 -13.70
C LEU A 72 0.68 -14.24 -13.02
N ASN A 73 -0.45 -14.99 -13.03
CA ASN A 73 -1.52 -14.70 -12.11
C ASN A 73 -1.03 -15.00 -10.70
N TRP A 74 -1.39 -14.15 -9.75
CA TRP A 74 -0.85 -14.29 -8.42
C TRP A 74 -1.88 -14.02 -7.32
N LYS A 75 -1.62 -14.58 -6.14
CA LYS A 75 -2.40 -14.39 -4.94
C LYS A 75 -1.50 -14.24 -3.74
N LEU A 76 -1.76 -13.21 -2.94
CA LEU A 76 -1.07 -13.00 -1.69
C LEU A 76 -1.64 -13.92 -0.60
N HIS A 77 -0.77 -14.73 0.01
CA HIS A 77 -1.11 -15.62 1.14
C HIS A 77 -0.78 -14.97 2.49
N HIS A 78 0.40 -14.35 2.59
CA HIS A 78 0.84 -13.70 3.83
C HIS A 78 1.65 -12.45 3.51
N LYS A 79 1.59 -11.47 4.42
CA LYS A 79 2.45 -10.28 4.39
C LYS A 79 2.80 -9.82 5.78
N GLU A 80 4.03 -9.36 5.94
CA GLU A 80 4.55 -8.77 7.16
C GLU A 80 5.35 -7.53 6.83
N PHE A 81 5.19 -6.46 7.61
CA PHE A 81 5.82 -5.18 7.37
C PHE A 81 6.64 -4.72 8.57
N GLY A 82 7.81 -4.16 8.29
CA GLY A 82 8.62 -3.45 9.27
C GLY A 82 9.22 -4.34 10.35
N THR A 83 9.42 -5.65 10.08
CA THR A 83 10.12 -6.52 11.01
C THR A 83 11.53 -6.00 11.22
N SER A 84 11.76 -5.39 12.38
CA SER A 84 13.11 -4.98 12.76
C SER A 84 13.88 -6.21 13.26
N LEU A 85 14.80 -6.70 12.45
CA LEU A 85 15.75 -7.74 12.86
C LEU A 85 16.86 -7.19 13.75
N LEU A 86 16.99 -5.88 13.75
CA LEU A 86 18.09 -5.19 14.40
C LEU A 86 17.54 -4.31 15.51
N VAL A 87 18.06 -4.51 16.70
CA VAL A 87 17.94 -3.53 17.78
C VAL A 87 18.85 -2.35 17.41
N GLU A 88 18.42 -1.14 17.66
CA GLU A 88 19.26 0.06 17.47
C GLU A 88 20.64 -0.17 18.09
N GLY A 89 21.70 0.07 17.29
CA GLY A 89 23.09 -0.12 17.72
C GLY A 89 23.67 -1.53 17.50
N MET A 90 22.94 -2.47 16.92
CA MET A 90 23.48 -3.78 16.58
C MET A 90 24.48 -3.66 15.40
N THR A 91 25.76 -3.84 15.69
CA THR A 91 26.86 -3.83 14.70
C THR A 91 27.55 -5.19 14.58
N ASN A 92 27.15 -6.19 15.37
CA ASN A 92 27.79 -7.50 15.42
C ASN A 92 27.27 -8.40 14.28
N ALA A 93 28.12 -8.66 13.29
CA ALA A 93 27.79 -9.51 12.13
C ALA A 93 27.31 -10.92 12.52
N MET A 94 27.87 -11.53 13.58
CA MET A 94 27.46 -12.86 14.03
C MET A 94 26.01 -12.86 14.52
N LEU A 95 25.60 -11.84 15.26
CA LEU A 95 24.22 -11.71 15.75
C LEU A 95 23.25 -11.40 14.62
N ILE A 96 23.67 -10.58 13.64
CA ILE A 96 22.91 -10.33 12.41
C ILE A 96 22.69 -11.65 11.67
N ASN A 97 23.73 -12.43 11.46
CA ASN A 97 23.65 -13.74 10.80
C ASN A 97 22.66 -14.69 11.49
N GLN A 98 22.74 -14.77 12.83
CA GLN A 98 21.81 -15.59 13.59
C GLN A 98 20.35 -15.13 13.40
N LYS A 99 20.09 -13.83 13.49
CA LYS A 99 18.74 -13.27 13.31
C LYS A 99 18.21 -13.48 11.89
N LEU A 100 19.07 -13.37 10.89
CA LEU A 100 18.69 -13.67 9.51
C LEU A 100 18.32 -15.12 9.30
N LYS A 101 19.07 -16.07 9.92
CA LYS A 101 18.70 -17.50 9.91
C LYS A 101 17.32 -17.73 10.52
N GLU A 102 17.07 -17.19 11.72
CA GLU A 102 15.77 -17.29 12.40
C GLU A 102 14.64 -16.75 11.52
N TYR A 103 14.86 -15.62 10.85
CA TYR A 103 13.89 -15.00 9.95
C TYR A 103 13.63 -15.83 8.69
N ILE A 104 14.68 -16.36 8.06
CA ILE A 104 14.57 -17.22 6.88
C ILE A 104 13.82 -18.52 7.22
N GLU A 105 14.11 -19.13 8.36
CA GLU A 105 13.39 -20.32 8.82
C GLU A 105 11.89 -20.01 9.08
N GLY A 106 11.56 -18.80 9.57
CA GLY A 106 10.17 -18.35 9.68
C GLY A 106 9.46 -18.25 8.30
N ILE A 107 10.18 -17.86 7.25
CA ILE A 107 9.64 -17.84 5.89
C ILE A 107 9.50 -19.26 5.33
N LYS A 108 10.46 -20.14 5.61
CA LYS A 108 10.41 -21.56 5.18
C LYS A 108 9.27 -22.34 5.83
N ALA A 109 8.76 -21.89 6.98
CA ALA A 109 7.58 -22.49 7.62
C ALA A 109 6.30 -22.43 6.74
N TYR A 110 6.32 -21.69 5.63
CA TYR A 110 5.27 -21.71 4.60
C TYR A 110 5.54 -22.75 3.50
N ASP A 111 6.24 -23.84 3.79
CA ASP A 111 6.62 -24.89 2.82
C ASP A 111 7.48 -24.38 1.65
N LEU A 112 8.35 -23.40 1.94
CA LEU A 112 9.27 -22.83 0.97
C LEU A 112 10.67 -23.41 1.10
N THR A 113 11.33 -23.62 -0.03
CA THR A 113 12.77 -23.92 -0.12
C THR A 113 13.56 -22.65 -0.44
N ASP A 114 14.87 -22.65 -0.17
CA ASP A 114 15.75 -21.50 -0.41
C ASP A 114 15.69 -20.97 -1.85
N GLU A 115 15.50 -21.84 -2.84
CA GLU A 115 15.39 -21.47 -4.27
C GLU A 115 14.11 -20.68 -4.61
N HIS A 116 13.08 -20.74 -3.74
CA HIS A 116 11.82 -20.03 -3.86
C HIS A 116 11.76 -18.78 -3.01
N ILE A 117 12.83 -18.43 -2.29
CA ILE A 117 12.92 -17.21 -1.49
C ILE A 117 13.83 -16.20 -2.18
N TYR A 118 13.31 -15.00 -2.43
CA TYR A 118 14.01 -13.92 -3.12
C TYR A 118 14.22 -12.74 -2.20
N PHE A 119 15.42 -12.17 -2.21
CA PHE A 119 15.76 -10.98 -1.44
C PHE A 119 16.04 -9.82 -2.38
N MET A 120 15.48 -8.66 -2.02
CA MET A 120 15.78 -7.40 -2.67
C MET A 120 16.05 -6.29 -1.66
N VAL A 121 16.82 -5.29 -2.08
CA VAL A 121 17.14 -4.12 -1.28
C VAL A 121 16.59 -2.90 -1.97
N SER A 122 15.72 -2.17 -1.29
CA SER A 122 15.15 -0.93 -1.82
C SER A 122 16.22 0.16 -1.94
N SER A 123 16.01 1.08 -2.88
CA SER A 123 16.90 2.23 -3.08
C SER A 123 17.07 3.10 -1.83
N GLY A 124 16.02 3.16 -1.00
CA GLY A 124 16.05 3.89 0.27
C GLY A 124 16.95 3.22 1.31
N ALA A 125 16.93 1.89 1.40
CA ALA A 125 17.72 1.12 2.37
C ALA A 125 19.22 1.21 2.10
N MET A 126 19.63 1.32 0.84
CA MET A 126 21.05 1.42 0.47
C MET A 126 21.78 2.65 1.02
N LYS A 127 21.06 3.62 1.55
CA LYS A 127 21.63 4.81 2.20
C LYS A 127 22.16 4.52 3.61
N GLU A 128 21.78 3.40 4.20
CA GLU A 128 22.15 3.00 5.55
C GLU A 128 23.33 2.03 5.53
N ASP A 129 24.37 2.32 6.29
CA ASP A 129 25.59 1.47 6.32
C ASP A 129 25.32 0.05 6.80
N ILE A 130 24.38 -0.11 7.74
CA ILE A 130 23.98 -1.43 8.23
C ILE A 130 23.41 -2.33 7.13
N THR A 131 22.80 -1.76 6.09
CA THR A 131 22.29 -2.49 4.93
C THR A 131 23.37 -3.32 4.25
N LYS A 132 24.58 -2.76 4.12
CA LYS A 132 25.74 -3.45 3.50
C LYS A 132 26.13 -4.70 4.29
N VAL A 133 26.10 -4.60 5.63
CA VAL A 133 26.39 -5.75 6.52
C VAL A 133 25.32 -6.81 6.37
N ILE A 134 24.04 -6.43 6.36
CA ILE A 134 22.93 -7.36 6.18
C ILE A 134 23.00 -8.08 4.82
N VAL A 135 23.29 -7.36 3.76
CA VAL A 135 23.46 -7.92 2.40
C VAL A 135 24.59 -8.95 2.42
N GLN A 136 25.74 -8.60 2.99
CA GLN A 136 26.87 -9.53 3.08
C GLN A 136 26.53 -10.81 3.86
N GLU A 137 25.78 -10.67 4.99
CA GLU A 137 25.39 -11.83 5.78
C GLU A 137 24.33 -12.69 5.08
N LEU A 138 23.41 -12.10 4.32
CA LEU A 138 22.47 -12.84 3.46
C LEU A 138 23.23 -13.62 2.38
N GLU A 139 24.24 -13.03 1.75
CA GLU A 139 25.09 -13.71 0.76
C GLU A 139 25.91 -14.83 1.38
N ASN A 140 26.45 -14.65 2.59
CA ASN A 140 27.12 -15.69 3.38
C ASN A 140 26.18 -16.88 3.69
N LEU A 141 24.88 -16.64 3.77
CA LEU A 141 23.83 -17.66 3.93
C LEU A 141 23.38 -18.28 2.61
N GLY A 142 23.95 -17.87 1.48
CA GLY A 142 23.63 -18.39 0.14
C GLY A 142 22.50 -17.67 -0.60
N HIS A 143 21.98 -16.58 -0.04
CA HIS A 143 20.90 -15.80 -0.64
C HIS A 143 21.43 -14.58 -1.39
N LYS A 144 21.16 -14.53 -2.71
CA LYS A 144 21.51 -13.35 -3.53
C LYS A 144 20.55 -12.20 -3.26
N CYS A 145 21.11 -11.04 -2.96
CA CYS A 145 20.36 -9.79 -2.80
C CYS A 145 20.40 -8.97 -4.09
N HIS A 146 19.26 -8.47 -4.52
CA HIS A 146 19.15 -7.57 -5.67
C HIS A 146 18.89 -6.15 -5.21
N ILE A 147 19.86 -5.27 -5.43
CA ILE A 147 19.70 -3.83 -5.19
C ILE A 147 18.89 -3.28 -6.35
N VAL A 148 17.78 -2.59 -6.05
CA VAL A 148 16.91 -2.00 -7.06
C VAL A 148 17.03 -0.48 -7.08
N SER A 149 16.99 0.09 -8.27
CA SER A 149 16.95 1.55 -8.44
C SER A 149 15.51 2.07 -8.24
N PRO A 150 15.33 3.38 -7.95
CA PRO A 150 13.99 3.98 -7.87
C PRO A 150 13.16 3.78 -9.15
N GLU A 151 13.80 3.84 -10.32
CA GLU A 151 13.14 3.55 -11.59
C GLU A 151 12.62 2.12 -11.64
N GLN A 152 13.45 1.14 -11.25
CA GLN A 152 13.05 -0.26 -11.20
C GLN A 152 11.92 -0.50 -10.19
N GLU A 153 11.93 0.16 -9.03
CA GLU A 153 10.82 0.08 -8.07
C GLU A 153 9.50 0.51 -8.72
N GLY A 154 9.48 1.63 -9.47
CA GLY A 154 8.27 2.07 -10.17
C GLY A 154 7.83 1.11 -11.28
N LEU A 155 8.77 0.52 -12.04
CA LEU A 155 8.44 -0.49 -13.05
C LEU A 155 7.89 -1.78 -12.41
N TYR A 156 8.41 -2.18 -11.26
CA TYR A 156 7.87 -3.31 -10.49
C TYR A 156 6.51 -2.98 -9.89
N THR A 157 6.30 -1.75 -9.40
CA THR A 157 4.96 -1.29 -9.00
C THR A 157 3.97 -1.44 -10.14
N LEU A 158 4.32 -0.94 -11.33
CA LEU A 158 3.48 -1.08 -12.52
C LEU A 158 3.14 -2.56 -12.80
N LYS A 159 4.12 -3.46 -12.71
CA LYS A 159 3.92 -4.89 -12.95
C LYS A 159 3.00 -5.55 -11.92
N ALA A 160 3.08 -5.12 -10.65
CA ALA A 160 2.32 -5.74 -9.56
C ALA A 160 0.87 -5.26 -9.50
N ILE A 161 0.60 -3.99 -9.82
CA ILE A 161 -0.68 -3.38 -9.48
C ILE A 161 -1.55 -3.00 -10.67
N LEU A 162 -0.97 -2.89 -11.87
CA LEU A 162 -1.73 -2.55 -13.07
C LEU A 162 -2.26 -3.81 -13.74
N PRO A 163 -3.58 -4.07 -13.70
CA PRO A 163 -4.14 -5.21 -14.39
C PRO A 163 -4.02 -5.02 -15.91
N THR A 164 -3.73 -6.11 -16.62
CA THR A 164 -3.54 -6.09 -18.09
C THR A 164 -4.72 -5.46 -18.84
N ALA A 165 -5.95 -5.66 -18.33
CA ALA A 165 -7.16 -5.07 -18.93
C ALA A 165 -7.17 -3.54 -18.92
N PHE A 166 -6.35 -2.89 -18.10
CA PHE A 166 -6.26 -1.43 -17.93
C PHE A 166 -4.94 -0.84 -18.44
N GLU A 167 -4.03 -1.64 -19.00
CA GLU A 167 -2.71 -1.16 -19.43
C GLU A 167 -2.77 -0.01 -20.44
N GLN A 168 -3.81 0.01 -21.29
CA GLN A 168 -3.91 0.97 -22.39
C GLN A 168 -4.46 2.34 -21.98
N ASN A 169 -5.09 2.46 -20.82
CA ASN A 169 -5.76 3.68 -20.39
C ASN A 169 -5.41 4.10 -18.94
N SER A 170 -4.36 3.53 -18.38
CA SER A 170 -4.00 3.74 -16.97
C SER A 170 -2.53 4.05 -16.74
N TYR A 171 -2.27 4.61 -15.58
CA TYR A 171 -0.95 4.77 -15.00
C TYR A 171 -0.98 4.35 -13.53
N VAL A 172 0.19 4.21 -12.92
CA VAL A 172 0.31 3.87 -11.50
C VAL A 172 1.06 4.93 -10.73
N ILE A 173 0.71 5.06 -9.45
CA ILE A 173 1.44 5.90 -8.49
C ILE A 173 1.80 5.09 -7.24
N ASP A 174 2.99 5.36 -6.71
CA ASP A 174 3.41 4.90 -5.39
C ASP A 174 3.87 6.13 -4.59
N ILE A 175 3.04 6.59 -3.66
CA ILE A 175 3.38 7.74 -2.81
C ILE A 175 3.91 7.23 -1.48
N GLY A 176 5.23 7.07 -1.43
CA GLY A 176 5.97 6.63 -0.26
C GLY A 176 6.40 7.77 0.66
N SER A 177 7.07 7.42 1.76
CA SER A 177 7.66 8.41 2.68
C SER A 177 8.87 9.13 2.10
N GLY A 178 9.76 8.39 1.42
CA GLY A 178 11.05 8.90 0.93
C GLY A 178 11.00 9.42 -0.50
N ASN A 179 10.18 8.82 -1.35
CA ASN A 179 10.00 9.18 -2.75
C ASN A 179 8.60 8.80 -3.23
N THR A 180 8.22 9.38 -4.36
CA THR A 180 7.01 9.05 -5.12
C THR A 180 7.43 8.58 -6.50
N LYS A 181 6.78 7.52 -7.01
CA LYS A 181 6.96 7.02 -8.38
C LYS A 181 5.67 7.20 -9.15
N ILE A 182 5.81 7.59 -10.42
CA ILE A 182 4.73 7.62 -11.41
C ILE A 182 5.21 6.76 -12.58
N ALA A 183 4.48 5.69 -12.88
CA ALA A 183 4.86 4.76 -13.93
C ALA A 183 3.69 4.42 -14.84
N TYR A 184 3.97 4.23 -16.12
CA TYR A 184 2.97 3.95 -17.14
C TYR A 184 3.62 3.28 -18.36
N MET A 185 2.78 2.82 -19.28
CA MET A 185 3.22 2.41 -20.62
C MET A 185 3.12 3.62 -21.55
N ASP A 186 4.24 4.02 -22.16
CA ASP A 186 4.25 5.13 -23.12
C ASP A 186 3.50 4.75 -24.43
N LYS A 187 3.44 5.69 -25.36
CA LYS A 187 2.79 5.50 -26.66
C LYS A 187 3.45 4.44 -27.54
N ASP A 188 4.71 4.15 -27.30
CA ASP A 188 5.50 3.15 -28.06
C ASP A 188 5.45 1.76 -27.38
N GLY A 189 4.62 1.61 -26.31
CA GLY A 189 4.47 0.38 -25.55
C GLY A 189 5.61 0.10 -24.55
N LYS A 190 6.52 1.06 -24.35
CA LYS A 190 7.60 0.96 -23.39
C LYS A 190 7.11 1.34 -22.00
N LYS A 191 7.44 0.52 -21.01
CA LYS A 191 7.19 0.83 -19.60
C LYS A 191 8.22 1.86 -19.11
N VAL A 192 7.74 2.95 -18.56
CA VAL A 192 8.56 4.05 -18.02
C VAL A 192 8.16 4.36 -16.59
N SER A 193 9.12 4.82 -15.81
CA SER A 193 8.92 5.24 -14.42
C SER A 193 9.74 6.49 -14.13
N TYR A 194 9.14 7.39 -13.37
CA TYR A 194 9.77 8.62 -12.91
C TYR A 194 9.67 8.71 -11.39
N GLU A 195 10.70 9.25 -10.77
CA GLU A 195 10.77 9.49 -9.34
C GLU A 195 10.67 10.98 -9.03
N THR A 196 10.05 11.30 -7.90
CA THR A 196 10.00 12.63 -7.31
C THR A 196 9.97 12.56 -5.78
N GLU A 197 9.80 13.71 -5.10
CA GLU A 197 9.80 13.78 -3.64
C GLU A 197 8.74 12.88 -3.01
N GLY A 198 9.05 12.31 -1.84
CA GLY A 198 8.10 11.55 -1.02
C GLY A 198 7.47 12.38 0.09
N ALA A 199 6.49 11.82 0.78
CA ALA A 199 5.67 12.52 1.77
C ALA A 199 6.44 13.10 2.99
N LYS A 200 7.71 12.76 3.18
CA LYS A 200 8.57 13.34 4.21
C LYS A 200 9.51 14.43 3.68
N TYR A 201 9.25 15.04 2.52
CA TYR A 201 10.06 16.10 1.95
C TYR A 201 10.32 17.27 2.91
N TYR A 202 9.37 17.58 3.78
CA TYR A 202 9.50 18.61 4.81
C TYR A 202 10.68 18.36 5.78
N GLN A 203 11.15 17.12 5.93
CA GLN A 203 12.30 16.79 6.76
C GLN A 203 13.62 17.22 6.08
N LYS A 204 13.58 17.48 4.78
CA LYS A 204 14.70 17.98 3.98
C LYS A 204 14.64 19.51 3.79
N GLY A 205 13.65 20.18 4.40
CA GLY A 205 13.47 21.64 4.25
C GLY A 205 12.92 22.04 2.87
N VAL A 206 12.31 21.12 2.13
CA VAL A 206 11.68 21.41 0.83
C VAL A 206 10.28 21.98 1.08
N GLU A 207 9.94 23.06 0.38
CA GLU A 207 8.66 23.74 0.54
C GLU A 207 7.53 23.06 -0.28
N ASP A 208 6.30 23.20 0.20
CA ASP A 208 5.09 22.59 -0.40
C ASP A 208 4.92 22.97 -1.88
N GLU A 209 5.19 24.23 -2.24
CA GLU A 209 5.04 24.72 -3.61
C GLU A 209 6.12 24.14 -4.54
N GLU A 210 7.35 24.03 -4.05
CA GLU A 210 8.44 23.42 -4.80
C GLU A 210 8.11 21.96 -5.12
N VAL A 211 7.62 21.20 -4.13
CA VAL A 211 7.23 19.80 -4.32
C VAL A 211 6.07 19.69 -5.30
N TYR A 212 5.04 20.55 -5.14
CA TYR A 212 3.91 20.57 -6.06
C TYR A 212 4.37 20.74 -7.52
N ASN A 213 5.26 21.70 -7.78
CA ASN A 213 5.78 21.98 -9.12
C ASN A 213 6.63 20.81 -9.66
N LYS A 214 7.52 20.22 -8.86
CA LYS A 214 8.32 19.04 -9.25
C LYS A 214 7.44 17.85 -9.62
N VAL A 215 6.41 17.58 -8.81
CA VAL A 215 5.46 16.49 -9.07
C VAL A 215 4.66 16.75 -10.35
N LYS A 216 4.20 17.98 -10.56
CA LYS A 216 3.51 18.41 -11.76
C LYS A 216 4.34 18.19 -13.03
N GLU A 217 5.64 18.56 -13.02
CA GLU A 217 6.57 18.35 -14.13
C GLU A 217 6.69 16.87 -14.53
N ILE A 218 6.51 15.95 -13.59
CA ILE A 218 6.53 14.52 -13.86
C ILE A 218 5.14 14.03 -14.26
N ALA A 219 4.09 14.45 -13.56
CA ALA A 219 2.72 14.00 -13.83
C ALA A 219 2.23 14.40 -15.24
N VAL A 220 2.70 15.55 -15.77
CA VAL A 220 2.35 15.98 -17.12
C VAL A 220 2.85 15.05 -18.22
N LYS A 221 3.91 14.26 -17.93
CA LYS A 221 4.48 13.27 -18.87
C LYS A 221 3.59 12.05 -19.06
N VAL A 222 2.63 11.80 -18.17
CA VAL A 222 1.63 10.75 -18.35
C VAL A 222 0.80 11.09 -19.59
N PRO A 223 0.78 10.23 -20.63
CA PRO A 223 0.00 10.49 -21.84
C PRO A 223 -1.49 10.63 -21.54
N THR A 224 -2.18 11.52 -22.25
CA THR A 224 -3.61 11.79 -21.99
C THR A 224 -4.47 10.53 -22.08
N GLU A 225 -4.17 9.63 -23.01
CA GLU A 225 -4.84 8.35 -23.19
C GLU A 225 -4.64 7.37 -22.03
N ARG A 226 -3.67 7.62 -21.14
CA ARG A 226 -3.41 6.82 -19.94
C ARG A 226 -4.06 7.39 -18.67
N ARG A 227 -4.80 8.50 -18.77
CA ARG A 227 -5.31 9.22 -17.60
C ARG A 227 -6.73 8.83 -17.18
N GLU A 228 -7.32 7.81 -17.79
CA GLU A 228 -8.67 7.37 -17.41
C GLU A 228 -8.70 6.76 -16.01
N TYR A 229 -7.69 5.92 -15.68
CA TYR A 229 -7.54 5.33 -14.36
C TYR A 229 -6.14 5.57 -13.79
N CYS A 230 -6.07 5.70 -12.46
CA CYS A 230 -4.83 5.73 -11.70
C CYS A 230 -4.86 4.62 -10.65
N PHE A 231 -3.96 3.65 -10.75
CA PHE A 231 -3.80 2.65 -9.69
C PHE A 231 -2.75 3.13 -8.69
N ALA A 232 -3.10 3.11 -7.40
CA ALA A 232 -2.32 3.74 -6.35
C ALA A 232 -1.90 2.75 -5.27
N VAL A 233 -0.66 2.86 -4.81
CA VAL A 233 -0.11 2.20 -3.63
C VAL A 233 0.76 3.18 -2.84
N GLY A 234 1.37 2.72 -1.75
CA GLY A 234 2.22 3.52 -0.89
C GLY A 234 1.52 4.01 0.36
N GLY A 235 2.31 4.55 1.28
CA GLY A 235 1.80 4.86 2.63
C GLY A 235 0.76 5.97 2.67
N VAL A 236 0.80 6.93 1.74
CA VAL A 236 -0.20 8.01 1.67
C VAL A 236 -1.52 7.48 1.12
N PRO A 237 -1.59 6.88 -0.09
CA PRO A 237 -2.82 6.29 -0.59
C PRO A 237 -3.41 5.22 0.33
N TYR A 238 -2.58 4.46 1.06
CA TYR A 238 -3.04 3.49 2.06
C TYR A 238 -3.88 4.15 3.16
N VAL A 239 -3.41 5.28 3.71
CA VAL A 239 -4.14 6.00 4.77
C VAL A 239 -5.46 6.53 4.23
N LEU A 240 -5.47 7.10 3.00
CA LEU A 240 -6.68 7.59 2.36
C LEU A 240 -7.68 6.46 2.09
N ALA A 241 -7.21 5.31 1.60
CA ALA A 241 -8.06 4.15 1.33
C ALA A 241 -8.62 3.52 2.61
N LYS A 242 -7.82 3.45 3.68
CA LYS A 242 -8.21 2.85 4.95
C LYS A 242 -9.42 3.53 5.57
N SER A 243 -9.55 4.84 5.43
CA SER A 243 -10.72 5.58 5.92
C SER A 243 -12.02 5.25 5.18
N ASN A 244 -11.92 4.75 3.94
CA ASN A 244 -13.05 4.46 3.06
C ASN A 244 -13.28 2.95 2.85
N ARG A 245 -12.45 2.09 3.44
CA ARG A 245 -12.57 0.64 3.28
C ARG A 245 -13.82 0.11 3.97
N VAL A 246 -14.68 -0.54 3.20
CA VAL A 246 -15.96 -1.08 3.72
C VAL A 246 -15.83 -2.55 4.11
N ASN A 247 -15.17 -3.35 3.29
CA ASN A 247 -14.99 -4.79 3.44
C ASN A 247 -13.51 -5.17 3.25
N LYS A 248 -13.23 -6.45 2.98
CA LYS A 248 -11.90 -6.93 2.61
C LYS A 248 -11.68 -6.89 1.09
N GLU A 249 -12.21 -5.86 0.43
CA GLU A 249 -12.05 -5.67 -1.02
C GLU A 249 -10.58 -5.54 -1.42
N CYS A 250 -10.25 -5.99 -2.64
CA CYS A 250 -8.91 -5.86 -3.21
C CYS A 250 -8.60 -4.43 -3.70
N TYR A 251 -9.63 -3.64 -3.95
CA TYR A 251 -9.56 -2.31 -4.52
C TYR A 251 -10.49 -1.34 -3.80
N THR A 252 -10.01 -0.15 -3.49
CA THR A 252 -10.82 0.94 -2.91
C THR A 252 -10.68 2.19 -3.76
N ILE A 253 -11.80 2.80 -4.14
CA ILE A 253 -11.79 4.06 -4.89
C ILE A 253 -11.39 5.21 -3.96
N LEU A 254 -10.48 6.05 -4.43
CA LEU A 254 -10.08 7.29 -3.77
C LEU A 254 -10.73 8.49 -4.44
N SER A 255 -11.11 9.49 -3.64
CA SER A 255 -11.56 10.76 -4.19
C SER A 255 -10.41 11.51 -4.86
N PRO A 256 -10.59 12.02 -6.07
CA PRO A 256 -9.62 12.94 -6.69
C PRO A 256 -9.63 14.31 -6.00
N ASN A 257 -10.68 14.65 -5.26
CA ASN A 257 -10.80 15.90 -4.53
C ASN A 257 -10.08 15.79 -3.18
N VAL A 258 -8.97 16.49 -3.04
CA VAL A 258 -8.10 16.43 -1.87
C VAL A 258 -8.79 16.95 -0.60
N SER A 259 -9.72 17.90 -0.72
CA SER A 259 -10.44 18.45 0.44
C SER A 259 -11.30 17.42 1.17
N ASP A 260 -11.65 16.31 0.53
CA ASP A 260 -12.37 15.20 1.17
C ASP A 260 -11.52 14.51 2.25
N TYR A 261 -10.21 14.77 2.26
CA TYR A 261 -9.25 14.19 3.20
C TYR A 261 -8.68 15.18 4.23
N ASP A 262 -9.14 16.43 4.25
CA ASP A 262 -8.58 17.47 5.15
C ASP A 262 -8.66 17.06 6.63
N GLN A 263 -9.81 16.56 7.09
CA GLN A 263 -9.97 16.08 8.47
C GLN A 263 -9.08 14.89 8.80
N LEU A 264 -8.95 13.96 7.85
CA LEU A 264 -8.07 12.80 7.99
C LEU A 264 -6.61 13.24 8.09
N ALA A 265 -6.18 14.16 7.24
CA ALA A 265 -4.82 14.68 7.24
C ALA A 265 -4.47 15.44 8.52
N GLU A 266 -5.43 16.18 9.10
CA GLU A 266 -5.26 16.80 10.42
C GLU A 266 -5.01 15.75 11.52
N ALA A 267 -5.77 14.66 11.52
CA ALA A 267 -5.65 13.58 12.49
C ALA A 267 -4.35 12.77 12.35
N GLU A 268 -3.93 12.49 11.10
CA GLU A 268 -2.75 11.66 10.78
C GLU A 268 -1.43 12.45 10.76
N GLY A 269 -1.49 13.78 10.78
CA GLY A 269 -0.37 14.69 10.98
C GLY A 269 0.45 15.00 9.72
N LYS A 270 1.61 15.60 9.93
CA LYS A 270 2.41 16.30 8.90
C LYS A 270 2.75 15.44 7.69
N LYS A 271 3.05 14.17 7.88
CA LYS A 271 3.37 13.25 6.77
C LYS A 271 2.21 13.12 5.78
N ILE A 272 0.98 12.98 6.28
CA ILE A 272 -0.18 12.83 5.39
C ILE A 272 -0.56 14.18 4.78
N LYS A 273 -0.49 15.27 5.52
CA LYS A 273 -0.66 16.63 4.96
C LYS A 273 0.28 16.88 3.78
N SER A 274 1.57 16.60 3.96
CA SER A 274 2.57 16.75 2.90
C SER A 274 2.33 15.78 1.75
N GLY A 275 1.95 14.54 2.04
CA GLY A 275 1.59 13.55 1.01
C GLY A 275 0.37 13.96 0.18
N LEU A 276 -0.60 14.65 0.77
CA LEU A 276 -1.75 15.22 0.04
C LEU A 276 -1.34 16.33 -0.94
N LYS A 277 -0.24 17.06 -0.70
CA LYS A 277 0.28 18.03 -1.69
C LYS A 277 0.79 17.32 -2.94
N ILE A 278 1.46 16.17 -2.75
CA ILE A 278 1.91 15.31 -3.86
C ILE A 278 0.69 14.75 -4.60
N TYR A 279 -0.26 14.18 -3.87
CA TYR A 279 -1.48 13.62 -4.44
C TYR A 279 -2.26 14.67 -5.23
N LYS A 280 -2.42 15.88 -4.67
CA LYS A 280 -3.05 17.03 -5.33
C LYS A 280 -2.33 17.42 -6.64
N ALA A 281 -1.01 17.52 -6.64
CA ALA A 281 -0.25 17.86 -7.83
C ALA A 281 -0.47 16.84 -8.96
N ILE A 282 -0.58 15.54 -8.62
CA ILE A 282 -0.89 14.49 -9.59
C ILE A 282 -2.32 14.64 -10.12
N THR A 283 -3.30 14.76 -9.24
CA THR A 283 -4.73 14.83 -9.64
C THR A 283 -5.05 16.09 -10.44
N ASP A 284 -4.53 17.24 -10.03
CA ASP A 284 -4.71 18.51 -10.75
C ASP A 284 -4.08 18.47 -12.15
N THR A 285 -2.96 17.76 -12.31
CA THR A 285 -2.23 17.71 -13.58
C THR A 285 -2.81 16.70 -14.56
N THR A 286 -3.21 15.53 -14.06
CA THR A 286 -3.72 14.44 -14.90
C THR A 286 -5.21 14.52 -15.14
N ASP A 287 -5.95 15.25 -14.31
CA ASP A 287 -7.43 15.31 -14.27
C ASP A 287 -8.10 13.93 -14.15
N THR A 288 -7.37 12.93 -13.64
CA THR A 288 -7.88 11.56 -13.48
C THR A 288 -8.97 11.52 -12.41
N LYS A 289 -10.13 10.96 -12.77
CA LYS A 289 -11.30 10.85 -11.90
C LYS A 289 -11.39 9.47 -11.20
N ASN A 290 -10.85 8.43 -11.81
CA ASN A 290 -10.89 7.07 -11.29
C ASN A 290 -9.55 6.73 -10.67
N ILE A 291 -9.41 6.95 -9.36
CA ILE A 291 -8.19 6.63 -8.61
C ILE A 291 -8.48 5.43 -7.71
N ILE A 292 -7.69 4.38 -7.84
CA ILE A 292 -7.98 3.07 -7.27
C ILE A 292 -6.81 2.62 -6.42
N PHE A 293 -7.01 2.50 -5.11
CA PHE A 293 -6.01 1.93 -4.22
C PHE A 293 -6.01 0.40 -4.31
N VAL A 294 -4.82 -0.20 -4.41
CA VAL A 294 -4.61 -1.64 -4.54
C VAL A 294 -4.09 -2.22 -3.22
N TRP A 295 -4.93 -2.99 -2.51
CA TRP A 295 -4.62 -3.46 -1.15
C TRP A 295 -3.49 -4.47 -1.05
N ASN A 296 -3.35 -5.33 -2.04
CA ASN A 296 -2.38 -6.42 -2.02
C ASN A 296 -1.15 -6.14 -2.90
N GLY A 297 -1.16 -5.02 -3.63
CA GLY A 297 -0.07 -4.65 -4.52
C GLY A 297 1.12 -4.03 -3.78
N ASN A 298 2.34 -4.40 -4.21
CA ASN A 298 3.59 -3.81 -3.76
C ASN A 298 4.67 -4.05 -4.82
N PHE A 299 5.63 -3.13 -4.94
CA PHE A 299 6.72 -3.28 -5.92
C PHE A 299 7.60 -4.52 -5.67
N THR A 300 7.69 -4.98 -4.42
CA THR A 300 8.38 -6.21 -4.04
C THR A 300 7.76 -7.44 -4.71
N ILE A 301 6.42 -7.49 -4.79
CA ILE A 301 5.69 -8.54 -5.53
C ILE A 301 6.00 -8.41 -7.03
N GLY A 302 6.02 -7.19 -7.57
CA GLY A 302 6.37 -6.97 -8.98
C GLY A 302 7.79 -7.41 -9.33
N TYR A 303 8.75 -7.21 -8.41
CA TYR A 303 10.09 -7.78 -8.53
C TYR A 303 10.05 -9.32 -8.59
N LEU A 304 9.32 -9.98 -7.69
CA LEU A 304 9.13 -11.43 -7.71
C LEU A 304 8.58 -11.91 -9.07
N LEU A 305 7.48 -11.31 -9.54
CA LEU A 305 6.86 -11.62 -10.83
C LEU A 305 7.83 -11.43 -12.00
N ASN A 306 8.71 -10.42 -11.90
CA ASN A 306 9.76 -10.22 -12.89
C ASN A 306 10.82 -11.32 -12.86
N LYS A 307 11.21 -11.77 -11.67
CA LYS A 307 12.18 -12.88 -11.53
C LYS A 307 11.65 -14.21 -12.04
N ILE A 308 10.37 -14.49 -11.80
CA ILE A 308 9.71 -15.70 -12.30
C ILE A 308 9.62 -15.65 -13.83
N ALA A 309 9.18 -14.52 -14.41
CA ALA A 309 9.09 -14.35 -15.86
C ALA A 309 10.42 -14.51 -16.63
N LEU A 310 11.55 -14.24 -15.97
CA LEU A 310 12.89 -14.42 -16.58
C LEU A 310 13.41 -15.85 -16.52
N LYS A 311 12.74 -16.75 -15.79
CA LYS A 311 13.09 -18.19 -15.70
C LYS A 311 12.32 -19.04 -16.71
N HIS A 312 11.28 -18.48 -17.30
CA HIS A 312 10.46 -19.06 -18.38
C HIS A 312 10.76 -18.42 -19.72
#